data_0ea5fa899a705d22ea7c3b453910c3a1
#
_entry.id   0ea5fa899a705d22ea7c3b453910c3a1
#
_cell.length_a   1.000
_cell.length_b   1.000
_cell.length_c   1.000
_cell.angle_alpha   90.00
_cell.angle_beta   90.00
_cell.angle_gamma   90.00
#
_symmetry.space_group_name_H-M   'P 1'
#
loop_
_entity.id
_entity.type
_entity.pdbx_description
1 polymer ?
#
loop_
_entity_poly.entity_id
_entity_poly.type
_entity_poly.pdbx_seq_one_letter_code
_entity_poly.pdbx_strand_id
1 'polypeptide(L)'
;PFANHIESDSPLGVSVYSRAIKLLNEADLQWDRYLWEFKGGELAVDVGEEVLRQRPGEKSLETASTRDRLFRRINIDSDSNSEKSFYEVFNPDLRDENYSRGLNEIKRQIEFNCSLAYGTLSNPQNVDKTAEEVKASKQRSYTAVSDMQHSLEAVLEDYIYACNAMADACNLAPSGEYEVSFNWGD
;
A
#
# COMPACT_ATOMS: atom_id res chain seq x y z
N PRO A 1 6.93 11.25 -26.60
CA PRO A 1 6.13 10.52 -25.62
C PRO A 1 6.12 9.04 -25.99
N PHE A 2 6.31 8.24 -24.99
CA PHE A 2 6.40 6.79 -25.11
C PHE A 2 5.07 6.16 -24.67
N ALA A 3 4.43 5.41 -25.58
CA ALA A 3 3.20 4.65 -25.29
C ALA A 3 3.59 3.25 -24.81
N ASN A 4 3.17 2.89 -23.59
CA ASN A 4 3.56 1.64 -22.93
C ASN A 4 2.53 0.50 -23.08
N HIS A 5 1.64 0.58 -24.06
CA HIS A 5 0.58 -0.41 -24.34
C HIS A 5 -0.37 -0.77 -23.18
N ILE A 6 -0.30 -0.07 -22.05
CA ILE A 6 -1.20 -0.29 -20.92
C ILE A 6 -2.62 0.21 -21.28
N GLU A 7 -2.68 1.27 -22.07
CA GLU A 7 -3.93 1.87 -22.58
C GLU A 7 -3.77 2.16 -24.07
N SER A 8 -4.56 1.45 -24.90
CA SER A 8 -4.46 1.50 -26.37
C SER A 8 -4.95 2.82 -26.95
N ASP A 9 -5.84 3.53 -26.26
CA ASP A 9 -6.49 4.73 -26.75
C ASP A 9 -5.69 6.01 -26.47
N SER A 10 -4.64 5.92 -25.67
CA SER A 10 -3.79 7.06 -25.34
C SER A 10 -2.52 7.06 -26.19
N PRO A 11 -2.23 8.14 -26.93
CA PRO A 11 -0.95 8.31 -27.64
C PRO A 11 0.21 8.58 -26.67
N LEU A 12 -0.11 8.80 -25.40
CA LEU A 12 0.85 9.03 -24.32
C LEU A 12 0.91 7.80 -23.44
N GLY A 13 2.09 7.50 -22.91
CA GLY A 13 2.23 6.46 -21.89
C GLY A 13 1.44 6.81 -20.64
N VAL A 14 0.86 5.81 -20.01
CA VAL A 14 0.15 5.92 -18.74
C VAL A 14 0.93 5.18 -17.65
N SER A 15 0.70 5.56 -16.41
CA SER A 15 1.35 4.90 -15.27
C SER A 15 0.94 3.43 -15.18
N VAL A 16 1.88 2.55 -14.84
CA VAL A 16 1.64 1.10 -14.64
C VAL A 16 0.51 0.85 -13.63
N TYR A 17 0.36 1.72 -12.64
CA TYR A 17 -0.67 1.62 -11.61
C TYR A 17 -1.95 2.40 -11.95
N SER A 18 -2.09 2.97 -13.14
CA SER A 18 -3.27 3.77 -13.53
C SER A 18 -4.59 3.03 -13.32
N ARG A 19 -4.62 1.73 -13.66
CA ARG A 19 -5.79 0.86 -13.47
C ARG A 19 -6.05 0.48 -12.01
N ALA A 20 -5.06 0.66 -11.14
CA ALA A 20 -5.13 0.27 -9.73
C ALA A 20 -5.35 1.46 -8.78
N ILE A 21 -5.48 2.70 -9.26
CA ILE A 21 -5.57 3.92 -8.42
C ILE A 21 -6.68 3.81 -7.37
N LYS A 22 -7.85 3.32 -7.74
CA LYS A 22 -8.98 3.15 -6.80
C LYS A 22 -8.64 2.12 -5.71
N LEU A 23 -7.99 1.02 -6.09
CA LEU A 23 -7.58 -0.02 -5.15
C LEU A 23 -6.45 0.43 -4.23
N LEU A 24 -5.55 1.29 -4.71
CA LEU A 24 -4.52 1.91 -3.88
C LEU A 24 -5.14 2.81 -2.80
N ASN A 25 -6.14 3.61 -3.16
CA ASN A 25 -6.87 4.42 -2.18
C ASN A 25 -7.64 3.55 -1.16
N GLU A 26 -8.25 2.44 -1.62
CA GLU A 26 -8.90 1.50 -0.70
C GLU A 26 -7.89 0.79 0.21
N ALA A 27 -6.69 0.47 -0.29
CA ALA A 27 -5.62 -0.11 0.53
C ALA A 27 -5.16 0.86 1.62
N ASP A 28 -5.04 2.14 1.30
CA ASP A 28 -4.67 3.19 2.23
C ASP A 28 -5.72 3.35 3.34
N LEU A 29 -6.99 3.44 2.97
CA LEU A 29 -8.11 3.47 3.92
C LEU A 29 -8.17 2.20 4.80
N GLN A 30 -7.91 1.04 4.22
CA GLN A 30 -7.90 -0.22 4.97
C GLN A 30 -6.72 -0.28 5.93
N TRP A 31 -5.58 0.27 5.55
CA TRP A 31 -4.41 0.39 6.40
C TRP A 31 -4.67 1.33 7.59
N ASP A 32 -5.32 2.46 7.37
CA ASP A 32 -5.72 3.38 8.44
C ASP A 32 -6.66 2.72 9.44
N ARG A 33 -7.63 1.93 8.95
CA ARG A 33 -8.54 1.15 9.80
C ARG A 33 -7.80 0.10 10.62
N TYR A 34 -6.82 -0.57 10.01
CA TYR A 34 -5.96 -1.53 10.69
C TYR A 34 -5.17 -0.87 11.83
N LEU A 35 -4.55 0.27 11.57
CA LEU A 35 -3.83 1.03 12.59
C LEU A 35 -4.78 1.55 13.70
N TRP A 36 -5.97 1.96 13.30
CA TRP A 36 -6.97 2.43 14.26
C TRP A 36 -7.47 1.30 15.18
N GLU A 37 -7.58 0.08 14.68
CA GLU A 37 -7.96 -1.10 15.48
C GLU A 37 -6.99 -1.30 16.66
N PHE A 38 -5.69 -1.19 16.43
CA PHE A 38 -4.69 -1.28 17.51
C PHE A 38 -4.80 -0.10 18.48
N LYS A 39 -4.98 1.11 17.97
CA LYS A 39 -5.13 2.30 18.83
C LYS A 39 -6.43 2.25 19.65
N GLY A 40 -7.51 1.79 19.03
CA GLY A 40 -8.81 1.67 19.70
C GLY A 40 -8.91 0.47 20.64
N GLY A 41 -8.13 -0.59 20.37
CA GLY A 41 -8.06 -1.82 21.17
C GLY A 41 -7.03 -1.79 22.28
N GLU A 42 -6.36 -0.65 22.53
CA GLU A 42 -5.43 -0.55 23.66
C GLU A 42 -6.15 -0.88 24.98
N LEU A 43 -5.50 -1.72 25.78
CA LEU A 43 -6.00 -2.06 27.11
C LEU A 43 -6.24 -0.78 27.91
N ALA A 44 -7.45 -0.63 28.45
CA ALA A 44 -7.79 0.49 29.29
C ALA A 44 -8.55 0.02 30.53
N VAL A 45 -8.42 0.78 31.61
CA VAL A 45 -9.20 0.58 32.82
C VAL A 45 -10.08 1.82 33.02
N ASP A 46 -11.39 1.59 32.97
CA ASP A 46 -12.37 2.61 33.23
C ASP A 46 -12.53 2.76 34.74
N VAL A 47 -12.26 3.96 35.25
CA VAL A 47 -12.29 4.25 36.69
C VAL A 47 -13.27 5.39 36.99
N GLY A 48 -14.15 5.16 37.97
CA GLY A 48 -15.05 6.20 38.46
C GLY A 48 -14.28 7.35 39.08
N GLU A 49 -14.79 8.58 38.90
CA GLU A 49 -14.19 9.81 39.50
C GLU A 49 -13.98 9.70 41.00
N GLU A 50 -14.87 8.98 41.68
CA GLU A 50 -14.86 8.83 43.14
C GLU A 50 -13.65 8.06 43.66
N VAL A 51 -13.06 7.21 42.80
CA VAL A 51 -11.87 6.39 43.14
C VAL A 51 -10.57 7.15 42.93
N LEU A 52 -10.59 8.22 42.13
CA LEU A 52 -9.43 9.02 41.84
C LEU A 52 -9.13 9.94 43.04
N ARG A 53 -7.92 9.88 43.53
CA ARG A 53 -7.50 10.72 44.69
C ARG A 53 -7.26 12.16 44.24
N GLN A 54 -7.74 13.09 45.04
CA GLN A 54 -7.43 14.52 44.92
C GLN A 54 -6.20 14.86 45.77
N ARG A 55 -5.20 15.46 45.17
CA ARG A 55 -4.07 16.00 45.94
C ARG A 55 -4.50 17.18 46.81
N PRO A 56 -4.05 17.27 48.08
CA PRO A 56 -4.33 18.40 48.93
C PRO A 56 -3.81 19.69 48.28
N GLY A 57 -4.72 20.62 47.98
CA GLY A 57 -4.40 21.92 47.39
C GLY A 57 -4.54 22.03 45.87
N GLU A 58 -4.77 20.94 45.14
CA GLU A 58 -5.10 20.95 43.71
C GLU A 58 -6.60 20.76 43.47
N LYS A 59 -7.15 21.54 42.50
CA LYS A 59 -8.55 21.40 42.09
C LYS A 59 -8.76 20.32 41.04
N SER A 60 -7.69 19.75 40.51
CA SER A 60 -7.74 18.68 39.51
C SER A 60 -7.57 17.33 40.19
N LEU A 61 -8.37 16.36 39.76
CA LEU A 61 -8.21 14.96 40.15
C LEU A 61 -6.87 14.43 39.61
N GLU A 62 -6.19 13.66 40.45
CA GLU A 62 -4.95 13.01 40.03
C GLU A 62 -5.27 11.98 38.97
N THR A 63 -5.10 12.35 37.69
CA THR A 63 -5.09 11.41 36.61
C THR A 63 -3.72 10.74 36.58
N ALA A 64 -3.70 9.44 36.40
CA ALA A 64 -2.48 8.71 36.11
C ALA A 64 -1.68 9.45 35.04
N SER A 65 -0.37 9.48 35.20
CA SER A 65 0.57 10.18 34.32
C SER A 65 0.14 10.06 32.84
N THR A 66 0.34 11.10 32.05
CA THR A 66 0.05 11.11 30.60
C THR A 66 0.74 10.00 29.81
N ARG A 67 1.67 9.26 30.41
CA ARG A 67 2.25 8.03 29.89
C ARG A 67 1.37 6.80 30.12
N ASP A 68 0.47 6.85 31.09
CA ASP A 68 -0.39 5.73 31.44
C ASP A 68 -1.75 5.95 30.76
N ARG A 69 -1.85 5.61 29.48
CA ARG A 69 -3.12 5.57 28.73
C ARG A 69 -4.08 4.51 29.26
N LEU A 70 -3.63 3.79 30.30
CA LEU A 70 -4.36 2.68 30.87
C LEU A 70 -5.64 3.09 31.58
N PHE A 71 -5.68 4.30 32.21
CA PHE A 71 -6.83 4.71 33.01
C PHE A 71 -7.67 5.74 32.28
N ARG A 72 -8.95 5.41 32.08
CA ARG A 72 -9.95 6.32 31.54
C ARG A 72 -10.91 6.70 32.65
N ARG A 73 -11.22 7.99 32.74
CA ARG A 73 -12.16 8.51 33.73
C ARG A 73 -13.57 8.43 33.19
N ILE A 74 -14.48 7.80 33.96
CA ILE A 74 -15.90 7.71 33.64
C ILE A 74 -16.70 8.42 34.72
N ASN A 75 -17.66 9.26 34.31
CA ASN A 75 -18.66 9.82 35.22
C ASN A 75 -19.76 8.77 35.42
N ILE A 76 -19.79 8.17 36.58
CA ILE A 76 -20.82 7.19 36.95
C ILE A 76 -21.92 7.98 37.70
N ASP A 77 -23.07 8.20 37.06
CA ASP A 77 -24.24 8.77 37.72
C ASP A 77 -24.68 7.83 38.85
N SER A 78 -24.60 8.36 40.07
CA SER A 78 -24.90 7.63 41.31
C SER A 78 -26.39 7.28 41.51
N ASP A 79 -27.26 7.65 40.57
CA ASP A 79 -28.71 7.46 40.68
C ASP A 79 -29.22 6.08 40.18
N SER A 80 -28.35 5.24 39.62
CA SER A 80 -28.75 3.89 39.22
C SER A 80 -28.39 2.86 40.28
N ASN A 81 -29.42 2.27 40.90
CA ASN A 81 -29.41 1.25 41.93
C ASN A 81 -28.84 -0.09 41.42
N SER A 82 -27.81 -0.08 40.59
CA SER A 82 -27.09 -1.25 40.12
C SER A 82 -25.69 -1.25 40.76
N GLU A 83 -25.32 -2.39 41.34
CA GLU A 83 -23.95 -2.70 41.78
C GLU A 83 -22.95 -2.57 40.63
N LYS A 84 -22.75 -1.34 40.15
CA LYS A 84 -21.73 -1.07 39.13
C LYS A 84 -20.36 -1.11 39.81
N SER A 85 -19.51 -1.95 39.30
CA SER A 85 -18.10 -2.00 39.69
C SER A 85 -17.48 -0.61 39.48
N PHE A 86 -16.76 -0.10 40.49
CA PHE A 86 -16.05 1.18 40.43
C PHE A 86 -14.93 1.21 39.39
N TYR A 87 -14.64 0.07 38.78
CA TYR A 87 -13.70 -0.05 37.67
C TYR A 87 -14.15 -1.14 36.70
N GLU A 88 -13.89 -0.93 35.42
CA GLU A 88 -14.12 -1.90 34.37
C GLU A 88 -12.86 -1.98 33.50
N VAL A 89 -12.48 -3.21 33.14
CA VAL A 89 -11.33 -3.44 32.30
C VAL A 89 -11.80 -3.54 30.85
N PHE A 90 -11.41 -2.58 30.02
CA PHE A 90 -11.64 -2.59 28.60
C PHE A 90 -10.52 -3.33 27.91
N ASN A 91 -10.77 -4.53 27.44
CA ASN A 91 -9.83 -5.38 26.71
C ASN A 91 -10.58 -6.08 25.57
N PRO A 92 -10.87 -5.36 24.47
CA PRO A 92 -11.55 -5.95 23.33
C PRO A 92 -10.65 -6.91 22.57
N ASP A 93 -11.25 -7.94 21.97
CA ASP A 93 -10.55 -8.80 21.04
C ASP A 93 -10.20 -8.04 19.76
N LEU A 94 -8.94 -8.08 19.37
CA LEU A 94 -8.46 -7.43 18.14
C LEU A 94 -8.88 -8.26 16.91
N ARG A 95 -9.34 -7.58 15.87
CA ARG A 95 -9.73 -8.17 14.58
C ARG A 95 -8.61 -8.10 13.53
N ASP A 96 -7.38 -8.10 13.97
CA ASP A 96 -6.16 -7.90 13.18
C ASP A 96 -6.03 -8.89 12.02
N GLU A 97 -6.37 -10.16 12.24
CA GLU A 97 -6.36 -11.18 11.17
C GLU A 97 -7.35 -10.86 10.04
N ASN A 98 -8.54 -10.36 10.37
CA ASN A 98 -9.55 -10.00 9.38
C ASN A 98 -9.10 -8.81 8.55
N TYR A 99 -8.51 -7.79 9.18
CA TYR A 99 -7.96 -6.63 8.49
C TYR A 99 -6.75 -7.00 7.62
N SER A 100 -5.84 -7.80 8.14
CA SER A 100 -4.67 -8.29 7.42
C SER A 100 -5.07 -9.10 6.18
N ARG A 101 -6.05 -9.99 6.32
CA ARG A 101 -6.59 -10.79 5.20
C ARG A 101 -7.25 -9.90 4.15
N GLY A 102 -8.07 -8.92 4.57
CA GLY A 102 -8.70 -7.97 3.66
C GLY A 102 -7.68 -7.13 2.90
N LEU A 103 -6.67 -6.61 3.57
CA LEU A 103 -5.59 -5.86 2.96
C LEU A 103 -4.79 -6.71 1.97
N ASN A 104 -4.53 -7.98 2.31
CA ASN A 104 -3.84 -8.90 1.43
C ASN A 104 -4.64 -9.19 0.14
N GLU A 105 -5.97 -9.28 0.23
CA GLU A 105 -6.82 -9.43 -0.93
C GLU A 105 -6.80 -8.20 -1.84
N ILE A 106 -6.83 -6.99 -1.26
CA ILE A 106 -6.69 -5.75 -2.04
C ILE A 106 -5.32 -5.72 -2.76
N LYS A 107 -4.23 -6.10 -2.09
CA LYS A 107 -2.90 -6.21 -2.70
C LYS A 107 -2.89 -7.16 -3.89
N ARG A 108 -3.57 -8.31 -3.80
CA ARG A 108 -3.71 -9.25 -4.94
C ARG A 108 -4.43 -8.62 -6.13
N GLN A 109 -5.48 -7.85 -5.87
CA GLN A 109 -6.20 -7.14 -6.92
C GLN A 109 -5.33 -6.05 -7.57
N ILE A 110 -4.49 -5.38 -6.79
CA ILE A 110 -3.51 -4.42 -7.31
C ILE A 110 -2.49 -5.13 -8.20
N GLU A 111 -1.92 -6.25 -7.75
CA GLU A 111 -1.01 -7.07 -8.57
C GLU A 111 -1.65 -7.47 -9.89
N PHE A 112 -2.92 -7.88 -9.85
CA PHE A 112 -3.66 -8.25 -11.05
C PHE A 112 -3.78 -7.08 -12.02
N ASN A 113 -4.18 -5.90 -11.56
CA ASN A 113 -4.39 -4.73 -12.40
C ASN A 113 -3.08 -4.13 -12.94
N CYS A 114 -1.99 -4.26 -12.18
CA CYS A 114 -0.66 -3.79 -12.59
C CYS A 114 0.14 -4.83 -13.40
N SER A 115 -0.45 -5.98 -13.73
CA SER A 115 0.22 -7.09 -14.42
C SER A 115 1.45 -7.62 -13.67
N LEU A 116 1.45 -7.53 -12.34
CA LEU A 116 2.49 -8.08 -11.49
C LEU A 116 2.25 -9.56 -11.21
N ALA A 117 3.31 -10.29 -10.89
CA ALA A 117 3.21 -11.65 -10.39
C ALA A 117 2.56 -11.68 -9.01
N TYR A 118 1.71 -12.67 -8.76
CA TYR A 118 1.12 -12.87 -7.43
C TYR A 118 2.21 -13.16 -6.39
N GLY A 119 2.12 -12.47 -5.26
CA GLY A 119 3.11 -12.55 -4.19
C GLY A 119 4.24 -11.53 -4.31
N THR A 120 4.13 -10.56 -5.21
CA THR A 120 5.05 -9.41 -5.30
C THR A 120 4.76 -8.41 -4.19
N LEU A 121 3.47 -8.10 -3.95
CA LEU A 121 2.97 -7.18 -2.92
C LEU A 121 2.18 -7.92 -1.84
N SER A 122 1.45 -8.96 -2.25
CA SER A 122 0.65 -9.79 -1.36
C SER A 122 1.51 -10.87 -0.70
N ASN A 123 1.06 -11.36 0.46
CA ASN A 123 1.70 -12.51 1.08
C ASN A 123 1.50 -13.74 0.18
N PRO A 124 2.57 -14.39 -0.27
CA PRO A 124 2.45 -15.65 -0.97
C PRO A 124 1.80 -16.65 -0.02
N GLN A 125 0.75 -17.33 -0.46
CA GLN A 125 0.23 -18.45 0.31
C GLN A 125 1.36 -19.49 0.40
N ASN A 126 1.63 -19.98 1.60
CA ASN A 126 2.59 -21.06 1.87
C ASN A 126 2.04 -22.39 1.31
N VAL A 127 1.94 -22.48 0.01
CA VAL A 127 1.73 -23.73 -0.70
C VAL A 127 3.07 -24.06 -1.31
N ASP A 128 3.57 -25.26 -1.06
CA ASP A 128 4.77 -25.77 -1.72
C ASP A 128 4.53 -25.72 -3.24
N LYS A 129 5.03 -24.67 -3.88
CA LYS A 129 4.91 -24.47 -5.32
C LYS A 129 6.05 -25.18 -6.02
N THR A 130 5.73 -25.93 -7.05
CA THR A 130 6.75 -26.50 -7.94
C THR A 130 7.48 -25.38 -8.70
N ALA A 131 8.69 -25.68 -9.17
CA ALA A 131 9.48 -24.72 -9.96
C ALA A 131 8.71 -24.22 -11.20
N GLU A 132 7.85 -25.06 -11.77
CA GLU A 132 7.00 -24.72 -12.92
C GLU A 132 5.89 -23.74 -12.55
N GLU A 133 5.24 -23.91 -11.40
CA GLU A 133 4.21 -22.99 -10.90
C GLU A 133 4.82 -21.63 -10.55
N VAL A 134 6.04 -21.59 -10.01
CA VAL A 134 6.76 -20.35 -9.76
C VAL A 134 7.08 -19.64 -11.08
N LYS A 135 7.53 -20.37 -12.10
CA LYS A 135 7.76 -19.79 -13.43
C LYS A 135 6.47 -19.26 -14.05
N ALA A 136 5.38 -20.04 -14.00
CA ALA A 136 4.08 -19.61 -14.52
C ALA A 136 3.55 -18.36 -13.80
N SER A 137 3.72 -18.27 -12.47
CA SER A 137 3.29 -17.10 -11.70
C SER A 137 4.08 -15.83 -12.08
N LYS A 138 5.35 -15.97 -12.46
CA LYS A 138 6.21 -14.84 -12.88
C LYS A 138 6.03 -14.49 -14.36
N GLN A 139 5.51 -15.39 -15.19
CA GLN A 139 5.36 -15.19 -16.64
C GLN A 139 4.63 -13.89 -16.98
N ARG A 140 3.62 -13.55 -16.20
CA ARG A 140 2.83 -12.34 -16.39
C ARG A 140 3.69 -11.06 -16.26
N SER A 141 4.52 -10.98 -15.22
CA SER A 141 5.42 -9.83 -15.04
C SER A 141 6.47 -9.78 -16.16
N TYR A 142 7.00 -10.93 -16.56
CA TYR A 142 7.96 -10.99 -17.66
C TYR A 142 7.34 -10.49 -18.96
N THR A 143 6.14 -10.94 -19.30
CA THR A 143 5.45 -10.49 -20.51
C THR A 143 5.22 -8.98 -20.48
N ALA A 144 4.73 -8.44 -19.35
CA ALA A 144 4.47 -7.00 -19.21
C ALA A 144 5.76 -6.16 -19.36
N VAL A 145 6.88 -6.62 -18.79
CA VAL A 145 8.17 -5.95 -18.91
C VAL A 145 8.68 -6.05 -20.35
N SER A 146 8.61 -7.22 -20.98
CA SER A 146 9.03 -7.43 -22.37
C SER A 146 8.26 -6.53 -23.33
N ASP A 147 6.93 -6.41 -23.18
CA ASP A 147 6.09 -5.54 -24.00
C ASP A 147 6.50 -4.05 -23.86
N MET A 148 6.84 -3.63 -22.64
CA MET A 148 7.34 -2.26 -22.42
C MET A 148 8.72 -2.04 -23.04
N GLN A 149 9.62 -3.04 -22.96
CA GLN A 149 10.94 -2.98 -23.57
C GLN A 149 10.85 -2.85 -25.09
N HIS A 150 10.03 -3.69 -25.75
CA HIS A 150 9.81 -3.61 -27.20
C HIS A 150 9.20 -2.27 -27.63
N SER A 151 8.26 -1.74 -26.84
CA SER A 151 7.74 -0.40 -27.13
C SER A 151 8.78 0.69 -27.00
N LEU A 152 9.69 0.58 -26.03
CA LEU A 152 10.77 1.53 -25.83
C LEU A 152 11.81 1.41 -26.96
N GLU A 153 12.16 0.19 -27.40
CA GLU A 153 13.03 -0.05 -28.55
C GLU A 153 12.54 0.68 -29.79
N ALA A 154 11.29 0.48 -30.16
CA ALA A 154 10.70 1.13 -31.32
C ALA A 154 10.78 2.65 -31.27
N VAL A 155 10.51 3.26 -30.09
CA VAL A 155 10.59 4.71 -29.90
C VAL A 155 12.05 5.21 -29.96
N LEU A 156 13.00 4.45 -29.44
CA LEU A 156 14.43 4.80 -29.50
C LEU A 156 14.98 4.70 -30.93
N GLU A 157 14.58 3.70 -31.70
CA GLU A 157 14.92 3.59 -33.12
C GLU A 157 14.39 4.78 -33.91
N ASP A 158 13.12 5.14 -33.75
CA ASP A 158 12.50 6.32 -34.36
C ASP A 158 13.23 7.61 -33.97
N TYR A 159 13.61 7.72 -32.70
CA TYR A 159 14.34 8.89 -32.19
C TYR A 159 15.74 8.99 -32.82
N ILE A 160 16.48 7.89 -32.89
CA ILE A 160 17.80 7.85 -33.51
C ILE A 160 17.69 8.20 -34.99
N TYR A 161 16.70 7.65 -35.70
CA TYR A 161 16.43 7.97 -37.09
C TYR A 161 16.17 9.47 -37.29
N ALA A 162 15.33 10.06 -36.46
CA ALA A 162 14.99 11.48 -36.51
C ALA A 162 16.24 12.35 -36.24
N CYS A 163 17.08 11.98 -35.26
CA CYS A 163 18.33 12.67 -35.00
C CYS A 163 19.30 12.63 -36.19
N ASN A 164 19.43 11.46 -36.83
CA ASN A 164 20.28 11.29 -38.00
C ASN A 164 19.76 12.13 -39.19
N ALA A 165 18.47 12.07 -39.46
CA ALA A 165 17.84 12.90 -40.52
C ALA A 165 18.01 14.40 -40.28
N MET A 166 17.94 14.86 -39.04
CA MET A 166 18.21 16.27 -38.70
C MET A 166 19.69 16.63 -38.85
N ALA A 167 20.59 15.73 -38.46
CA ALA A 167 22.03 15.96 -38.63
C ALA A 167 22.42 16.11 -40.10
N ASP A 168 21.86 15.28 -40.98
CA ASP A 168 22.05 15.37 -42.45
C ASP A 168 21.45 16.67 -42.98
N ALA A 169 20.21 17.00 -42.64
CA ALA A 169 19.54 18.21 -43.13
C ALA A 169 20.26 19.51 -42.71
N CYS A 170 20.90 19.51 -41.54
CA CYS A 170 21.60 20.65 -40.99
C CYS A 170 23.13 20.64 -41.29
N ASN A 171 23.63 19.61 -41.98
CA ASN A 171 25.08 19.40 -42.23
C ASN A 171 25.93 19.43 -40.94
N LEU A 172 25.40 18.83 -39.86
CA LEU A 172 26.07 18.81 -38.57
C LEU A 172 27.10 17.70 -38.45
N ALA A 173 26.89 16.58 -39.14
CA ALA A 173 27.78 15.44 -39.15
C ALA A 173 27.72 14.74 -40.54
N PRO A 174 28.76 14.02 -40.95
CA PRO A 174 28.68 13.18 -42.15
C PRO A 174 27.69 12.03 -41.91
N SER A 175 26.87 11.78 -42.92
CA SER A 175 25.98 10.64 -42.90
C SER A 175 26.77 9.34 -42.82
N GLY A 176 26.37 8.42 -41.99
CA GLY A 176 26.99 7.12 -41.78
C GLY A 176 25.95 6.01 -41.67
N GLU A 177 26.37 4.80 -41.96
CA GLU A 177 25.55 3.60 -41.63
C GLU A 177 25.71 3.33 -40.14
N TYR A 178 24.57 3.02 -39.49
CA TYR A 178 24.53 2.67 -38.09
C TYR A 178 23.63 1.45 -37.88
N GLU A 179 23.98 0.65 -36.90
CA GLU A 179 23.15 -0.49 -36.40
C GLU A 179 22.82 -0.20 -34.94
N VAL A 180 21.56 -0.39 -34.59
CA VAL A 180 21.06 -0.19 -33.23
C VAL A 180 20.88 -1.55 -32.61
N SER A 181 21.48 -1.77 -31.45
CA SER A 181 21.28 -2.98 -30.66
C SER A 181 20.93 -2.61 -29.22
N PHE A 182 19.95 -3.27 -28.65
CA PHE A 182 19.54 -3.07 -27.27
C PHE A 182 19.96 -4.26 -26.41
N ASN A 183 20.50 -3.96 -25.24
CA ASN A 183 20.83 -5.00 -24.26
C ASN A 183 20.15 -4.62 -22.92
N TRP A 184 19.14 -5.38 -22.55
CA TRP A 184 18.35 -5.13 -21.34
C TRP A 184 18.92 -5.84 -20.10
N GLY A 185 20.00 -6.58 -20.24
CA GLY A 185 20.55 -7.42 -19.20
C GLY A 185 19.70 -8.69 -18.99
N ASP A 186 20.30 -9.75 -18.51
CA ASP A 186 19.63 -11.01 -18.14
C ASP A 186 19.13 -10.96 -16.68
#